data_e48070ade0805d0220fe089d5ff9d50e
#
_entry.id   e48070ade0805d0220fe089d5ff9d50e
#
_cell.length_a   1.000
_cell.length_b   1.000
_cell.length_c   1.000
_cell.angle_alpha   90.00
_cell.angle_beta   90.00
_cell.angle_gamma   90.00
#
_symmetry.space_group_name_H-M   'P 1'
#
loop_
_entity.id
_entity.type
_entity.pdbx_description
1 polymer ?
#
loop_
_entity_poly.entity_id
_entity_poly.type
_entity_poly.pdbx_seq_one_letter_code
_entity_poly.pdbx_strand_id
1 'polypeptide(L)'
;MFYRYPINDVHIHLFDPKDIDECIAMVDECGYTNWTFLACTVIDSPFALAQNLLCALMKLKEGGRCQAFGSFHYNGDVVPDADDLLRQIQWFDQAGFDGIKMLDGKPGVRRRQNLRLDAPNYDKMFDYAQRTQFPI
;
A
#
# COMPACT_ATOMS: atom_id res chain seq x y z
N MET A 1 -13.48 -20.14 -18.10
CA MET A 1 -13.33 -18.67 -18.20
C MET A 1 -14.71 -18.07 -18.28
N PHE A 2 -15.19 -17.43 -17.23
CA PHE A 2 -16.57 -16.92 -17.13
C PHE A 2 -16.75 -15.52 -17.72
N TYR A 3 -15.65 -14.80 -18.02
CA TYR A 3 -15.69 -13.41 -18.42
C TYR A 3 -15.06 -13.19 -19.80
N ARG A 4 -15.71 -12.37 -20.60
CA ARG A 4 -15.28 -12.01 -21.97
C ARG A 4 -14.13 -10.98 -21.97
N TYR A 5 -13.94 -10.28 -20.86
CA TYR A 5 -12.97 -9.18 -20.73
C TYR A 5 -11.98 -9.49 -19.62
N PRO A 6 -10.76 -8.92 -19.70
CA PRO A 6 -9.79 -9.03 -18.59
C PRO A 6 -10.38 -8.38 -17.33
N ILE A 7 -10.20 -9.04 -16.20
CA ILE A 7 -10.62 -8.53 -14.89
C ILE A 7 -9.39 -8.08 -14.15
N ASN A 8 -9.43 -6.84 -13.67
CA ASN A 8 -8.39 -6.28 -12.83
C ASN A 8 -9.01 -5.94 -11.45
N ASP A 9 -8.52 -6.58 -10.41
CA ASP A 9 -8.88 -6.18 -9.04
C ASP A 9 -7.83 -5.19 -8.53
N VAL A 10 -8.30 -4.04 -8.08
CA VAL A 10 -7.41 -2.95 -7.65
C VAL A 10 -7.33 -2.81 -6.14
N HIS A 11 -7.87 -3.76 -5.35
CA HIS A 11 -7.94 -3.60 -3.90
C HIS A 11 -7.99 -4.92 -3.13
N ILE A 12 -6.88 -5.63 -3.06
CA ILE A 12 -6.75 -6.86 -2.27
C ILE A 12 -5.86 -6.61 -1.05
N HIS A 13 -6.23 -7.18 0.08
CA HIS A 13 -5.44 -7.19 1.31
C HIS A 13 -5.16 -8.61 1.76
N LEU A 14 -3.97 -8.84 2.31
CA LEU A 14 -3.60 -10.05 3.01
C LEU A 14 -3.03 -9.68 4.38
N PHE A 15 -3.46 -10.37 5.41
CA PHE A 15 -3.05 -10.07 6.78
C PHE A 15 -2.14 -11.14 7.38
N ASP A 16 -2.14 -12.36 6.84
CA ASP A 16 -1.34 -13.47 7.33
C ASP A 16 -0.51 -14.08 6.18
N PRO A 17 0.81 -14.24 6.36
CA PRO A 17 1.67 -14.85 5.35
C PRO A 17 1.28 -16.28 4.95
N LYS A 18 0.63 -17.02 5.85
CA LYS A 18 0.20 -18.40 5.58
C LYS A 18 -0.86 -18.49 4.48
N ASP A 19 -1.62 -17.39 4.25
CA ASP A 19 -2.73 -17.36 3.30
C ASP A 19 -2.29 -16.94 1.87
N ILE A 20 -0.98 -16.79 1.64
CA ILE A 20 -0.44 -16.34 0.34
C ILE A 20 -0.87 -17.26 -0.79
N ASP A 21 -0.64 -18.57 -0.64
CA ASP A 21 -0.90 -19.52 -1.71
C ASP A 21 -2.41 -19.69 -1.97
N GLU A 22 -3.23 -19.60 -0.91
CA GLU A 22 -4.69 -19.59 -1.03
C GLU A 22 -5.19 -18.31 -1.72
N CYS A 23 -4.61 -17.17 -1.42
CA CYS A 23 -4.92 -15.90 -2.07
C CYS A 23 -4.60 -15.95 -3.58
N ILE A 24 -3.44 -16.50 -3.96
CA ILE A 24 -3.05 -16.68 -5.36
C ILE A 24 -4.02 -17.62 -6.07
N ALA A 25 -4.34 -18.77 -5.44
CA ALA A 25 -5.30 -19.72 -5.99
C ALA A 25 -6.69 -19.10 -6.21
N MET A 26 -7.16 -18.26 -5.27
CA MET A 26 -8.42 -17.53 -5.40
C MET A 26 -8.40 -16.55 -6.58
N VAL A 27 -7.32 -15.80 -6.75
CA VAL A 27 -7.18 -14.83 -7.87
C VAL A 27 -7.22 -15.56 -9.22
N ASP A 28 -6.56 -16.71 -9.29
CA ASP A 28 -6.54 -17.57 -10.49
C ASP A 28 -7.92 -18.19 -10.78
N GLU A 29 -8.59 -18.70 -9.76
CA GLU A 29 -9.94 -19.25 -9.88
C GLU A 29 -10.95 -18.19 -10.31
N CYS A 30 -10.83 -16.98 -9.79
CA CYS A 30 -11.65 -15.83 -10.20
C CYS A 30 -11.32 -15.34 -11.62
N GLY A 31 -10.22 -15.77 -12.20
CA GLY A 31 -9.78 -15.37 -13.54
C GLY A 31 -9.28 -13.94 -13.62
N TYR A 32 -8.70 -13.41 -12.56
CA TYR A 32 -8.12 -12.07 -12.56
C TYR A 32 -6.87 -12.04 -13.45
N THR A 33 -6.83 -11.04 -14.34
CA THR A 33 -5.67 -10.82 -15.22
C THR A 33 -4.56 -10.08 -14.49
N ASN A 34 -4.93 -9.04 -13.77
CA ASN A 34 -4.04 -8.25 -12.93
C ASN A 34 -4.75 -7.92 -11.62
N TRP A 35 -3.97 -7.64 -10.60
CA TRP A 35 -4.47 -7.30 -9.29
C TRP A 35 -3.50 -6.41 -8.52
N THR A 36 -4.06 -5.60 -7.62
CA THR A 36 -3.28 -4.69 -6.80
C THR A 36 -3.37 -5.11 -5.34
N PHE A 37 -2.22 -5.37 -4.78
CA PHE A 37 -2.07 -5.76 -3.39
C PHE A 37 -1.72 -4.55 -2.54
N LEU A 38 -2.54 -4.25 -1.55
CA LEU A 38 -2.42 -3.04 -0.74
C LEU A 38 -2.03 -3.40 0.70
N ALA A 39 -0.93 -2.85 1.18
CA ALA A 39 -0.65 -2.86 2.61
C ALA A 39 -1.68 -2.02 3.35
N CYS A 40 -2.14 -2.49 4.50
CA CYS A 40 -3.07 -1.78 5.36
C CYS A 40 -2.44 -1.64 6.74
N THR A 41 -1.65 -0.60 6.92
CA THR A 41 -1.09 -0.30 8.23
C THR A 41 -2.16 0.34 9.08
N VAL A 42 -2.48 -0.28 10.21
CA VAL A 42 -3.27 0.36 11.24
C VAL A 42 -2.28 1.09 12.14
N ILE A 43 -2.53 2.34 12.45
CA ILE A 43 -1.81 3.08 13.49
C ILE A 43 -1.88 2.22 14.75
N ASP A 44 -0.82 1.79 15.33
CA ASP A 44 -0.68 0.84 16.44
C ASP A 44 -0.54 -0.65 16.04
N SER A 45 -0.46 -0.99 14.77
CA SER A 45 -0.26 -2.39 14.41
C SER A 45 1.24 -2.73 14.35
N PRO A 46 1.71 -3.69 15.14
CA PRO A 46 3.06 -4.24 14.99
C PRO A 46 3.26 -4.95 13.64
N PHE A 47 2.18 -5.18 12.90
CA PHE A 47 2.18 -5.87 11.61
C PHE A 47 2.32 -4.92 10.40
N ALA A 48 2.44 -3.60 10.62
CA ALA A 48 2.58 -2.64 9.52
C ALA A 48 3.74 -3.00 8.58
N LEU A 49 4.93 -3.24 9.13
CA LEU A 49 6.09 -3.66 8.35
C LEU A 49 5.89 -5.02 7.70
N ALA A 50 5.25 -5.96 8.40
CA ALA A 50 4.95 -7.28 7.84
C ALA A 50 4.05 -7.17 6.61
N GLN A 51 3.06 -6.29 6.60
CA GLN A 51 2.18 -6.09 5.44
C GLN A 51 2.93 -5.52 4.23
N ASN A 52 3.83 -4.57 4.44
CA ASN A 52 4.69 -4.08 3.35
C ASN A 52 5.57 -5.21 2.79
N LEU A 53 6.14 -6.06 3.65
CA LEU A 53 6.90 -7.22 3.21
C LEU A 53 6.03 -8.23 2.46
N LEU A 54 4.78 -8.45 2.89
CA LEU A 54 3.84 -9.30 2.19
C LEU A 54 3.51 -8.76 0.79
N CYS A 55 3.28 -7.45 0.65
CA CYS A 55 3.08 -6.82 -0.66
C CYS A 55 4.28 -7.05 -1.59
N ALA A 56 5.50 -6.84 -1.10
CA ALA A 56 6.72 -7.09 -1.86
C ALA A 56 6.85 -8.57 -2.26
N LEU A 57 6.58 -9.49 -1.34
CA LEU A 57 6.65 -10.93 -1.59
C LEU A 57 5.62 -11.36 -2.64
N MET A 58 4.39 -10.85 -2.56
CA MET A 58 3.35 -11.15 -3.55
C MET A 58 3.75 -10.66 -4.94
N LYS A 59 4.29 -9.45 -5.05
CA LYS A 59 4.81 -8.92 -6.31
C LYS A 59 5.95 -9.77 -6.86
N LEU A 60 6.86 -10.26 -6.02
CA LEU A 60 7.95 -11.14 -6.44
C LEU A 60 7.45 -12.50 -6.93
N LYS A 61 6.40 -13.06 -6.30
CA LYS A 61 5.80 -14.34 -6.71
C LYS A 61 5.03 -14.23 -8.03
N GLU A 62 4.25 -13.18 -8.19
CA GLU A 62 3.31 -13.00 -9.31
C GLU A 62 3.85 -12.15 -10.47
N GLY A 63 4.97 -11.49 -10.27
CA GLY A 63 5.60 -10.67 -11.30
C GLY A 63 4.69 -9.55 -11.80
N GLY A 64 4.61 -9.37 -13.11
CA GLY A 64 3.85 -8.28 -13.74
C GLY A 64 2.33 -8.33 -13.57
N ARG A 65 1.78 -9.42 -13.02
CA ARG A 65 0.34 -9.52 -12.70
C ARG A 65 -0.05 -8.81 -11.40
N CYS A 66 0.89 -8.69 -10.46
CA CYS A 66 0.65 -8.11 -9.15
C CYS A 66 1.33 -6.76 -9.01
N GLN A 67 0.54 -5.74 -8.71
CA GLN A 67 1.03 -4.43 -8.29
C GLN A 67 1.02 -4.36 -6.77
N ALA A 68 2.10 -3.82 -6.19
CA ALA A 68 2.27 -3.71 -4.75
C ALA A 68 2.22 -2.24 -4.31
N PHE A 69 1.26 -1.91 -3.47
CA PHE A 69 1.15 -0.61 -2.84
C PHE A 69 1.52 -0.71 -1.37
N GLY A 70 2.61 -0.08 -1.00
CA GLY A 70 3.07 0.01 0.38
C GLY A 70 2.21 0.96 1.21
N SER A 71 2.37 0.91 2.52
CA SER A 71 1.71 1.85 3.42
C SER A 71 2.73 2.44 4.39
N PHE A 72 2.59 3.73 4.69
CA PHE A 72 3.48 4.40 5.61
C PHE A 72 3.45 3.77 6.99
N HIS A 73 4.61 3.74 7.62
CA HIS A 73 4.74 3.35 9.02
C HIS A 73 4.70 4.58 9.91
N TYR A 74 3.78 4.58 10.84
CA TYR A 74 3.65 5.60 11.87
C TYR A 74 4.01 5.03 13.23
N ASN A 75 4.72 5.80 14.01
CA ASN A 75 5.10 5.39 15.36
C ASN A 75 3.99 5.78 16.36
N GLY A 76 3.00 4.91 16.48
CA GLY A 76 1.84 5.14 17.36
C GLY A 76 0.98 6.32 16.91
N ASP A 77 0.53 7.13 17.87
CA ASP A 77 -0.27 8.34 17.61
C ASP A 77 0.59 9.56 17.18
N VAL A 78 1.89 9.35 17.00
CA VAL A 78 2.80 10.42 16.57
C VAL A 78 2.58 10.72 15.10
N VAL A 79 2.24 11.95 14.81
CA VAL A 79 2.17 12.46 13.45
C VAL A 79 3.57 12.41 12.84
N PRO A 80 3.77 11.73 11.71
CA PRO A 80 5.07 11.69 11.07
C PRO A 80 5.48 13.09 10.59
N ASP A 81 6.75 13.41 10.70
CA ASP A 81 7.26 14.64 10.12
C ASP A 81 7.39 14.54 8.58
N ALA A 82 7.50 15.70 7.93
CA ALA A 82 7.56 15.76 6.47
C ALA A 82 8.80 15.08 5.88
N ASP A 83 9.92 15.06 6.60
CA ASP A 83 11.15 14.41 6.14
C ASP A 83 11.06 12.89 6.29
N ASP A 84 10.35 12.42 7.32
CA ASP A 84 10.12 10.99 7.48
C ASP A 84 9.21 10.42 6.39
N LEU A 85 8.10 11.09 6.10
CA LEU A 85 7.22 10.71 4.99
C LEU A 85 7.95 10.72 3.63
N LEU A 86 8.79 11.72 3.40
CA LEU A 86 9.61 11.79 2.18
C LEU A 86 10.58 10.61 2.10
N ARG A 87 11.28 10.27 3.19
CA ARG A 87 12.18 9.10 3.21
C ARG A 87 11.43 7.80 2.93
N GLN A 88 10.25 7.63 3.50
CA GLN A 88 9.46 6.42 3.31
C GLN A 88 8.98 6.27 1.87
N ILE A 89 8.42 7.31 1.23
CA ILE A 89 7.97 7.22 -0.17
C ILE A 89 9.14 6.97 -1.13
N GLN A 90 10.30 7.61 -0.89
CA GLN A 90 11.52 7.37 -1.67
C GLN A 90 12.00 5.92 -1.53
N TRP A 91 11.90 5.37 -0.32
CA TRP A 91 12.26 3.97 -0.10
C TRP A 91 11.31 3.01 -0.84
N PHE A 92 10.00 3.25 -0.82
CA PHE A 92 9.04 2.43 -1.55
C PHE A 92 9.28 2.46 -3.06
N ASP A 93 9.51 3.64 -3.63
CA ASP A 93 9.82 3.81 -5.05
C ASP A 93 11.12 3.07 -5.42
N GLN A 94 12.21 3.26 -4.67
CA GLN A 94 13.48 2.56 -4.87
C GLN A 94 13.39 1.05 -4.67
N ALA A 95 12.55 0.59 -3.77
CA ALA A 95 12.30 -0.84 -3.52
C ALA A 95 11.40 -1.49 -4.60
N GLY A 96 10.90 -0.71 -5.56
CA GLY A 96 10.10 -1.21 -6.68
C GLY A 96 8.63 -1.44 -6.35
N PHE A 97 8.08 -0.76 -5.37
CA PHE A 97 6.63 -0.69 -5.18
C PHE A 97 5.99 0.13 -6.31
N ASP A 98 4.70 -0.10 -6.55
CA ASP A 98 3.96 0.58 -7.61
C ASP A 98 3.19 1.80 -7.09
N GLY A 99 3.17 2.02 -5.80
CA GLY A 99 2.51 3.15 -5.17
C GLY A 99 2.37 3.03 -3.66
N ILE A 100 1.63 3.96 -3.09
CA ILE A 100 1.36 4.06 -1.65
C ILE A 100 -0.14 3.94 -1.37
N LYS A 101 -0.47 3.18 -0.35
CA LYS A 101 -1.80 3.17 0.26
C LYS A 101 -1.82 4.08 1.48
N MET A 102 -2.51 5.21 1.38
CA MET A 102 -2.75 6.09 2.52
C MET A 102 -4.05 5.77 3.25
N LEU A 103 -4.02 5.80 4.57
CA LEU A 103 -5.18 5.66 5.44
C LEU A 103 -5.56 6.97 6.15
N ASP A 104 -4.74 7.99 6.01
CA ASP A 104 -4.81 9.27 6.74
C ASP A 104 -6.10 10.05 6.46
N GLY A 105 -6.69 9.83 5.29
CA GLY A 105 -7.98 10.39 4.94
C GLY A 105 -9.19 9.78 5.66
N LYS A 106 -9.03 8.61 6.31
CA LYS A 106 -10.14 7.97 7.02
C LYS A 106 -10.53 8.78 8.26
N PRO A 107 -11.85 8.99 8.52
CA PRO A 107 -12.29 9.83 9.63
C PRO A 107 -11.76 9.42 11.01
N GLY A 108 -11.56 8.12 11.24
CA GLY A 108 -11.00 7.60 12.50
C GLY A 108 -9.53 7.94 12.66
N VAL A 109 -8.74 7.78 11.61
CA VAL A 109 -7.31 8.11 11.60
C VAL A 109 -7.12 9.61 11.76
N ARG A 110 -7.81 10.41 10.93
CA ARG A 110 -7.77 11.86 10.98
C ARG A 110 -8.13 12.44 12.34
N ARG A 111 -9.13 11.85 13.03
CA ARG A 111 -9.49 12.31 14.39
C ARG A 111 -8.40 12.02 15.40
N ARG A 112 -7.75 10.86 15.33
CA ARG A 112 -6.67 10.48 16.26
C ARG A 112 -5.43 11.32 16.07
N GLN A 113 -5.01 11.51 14.82
CA GLN A 113 -3.83 12.30 14.48
C GLN A 113 -4.05 13.80 14.60
N ASN A 114 -5.32 14.26 14.56
CA ASN A 114 -5.68 15.67 14.45
C ASN A 114 -4.93 16.37 13.30
N LEU A 115 -4.75 15.66 12.19
CA LEU A 115 -4.00 16.12 11.02
C LEU A 115 -4.89 16.09 9.79
N ARG A 116 -4.82 17.13 8.98
CA ARG A 116 -5.53 17.22 7.70
C ARG A 116 -4.59 16.77 6.57
N LEU A 117 -5.14 16.24 5.48
CA LEU A 117 -4.35 15.84 4.30
C LEU A 117 -3.68 17.03 3.58
N ASP A 118 -4.18 18.24 3.80
CA ASP A 118 -3.60 19.50 3.31
C ASP A 118 -2.64 20.14 4.33
N ALA A 119 -2.18 19.39 5.32
CA ALA A 119 -1.19 19.87 6.28
C ALA A 119 0.23 19.83 5.69
N PRO A 120 1.09 20.80 6.08
CA PRO A 120 2.47 20.88 5.57
C PRO A 120 3.32 19.63 5.78
N ASN A 121 2.91 18.76 6.69
CA ASN A 121 3.55 17.47 6.91
C ASN A 121 3.59 16.59 5.66
N TYR A 122 2.60 16.75 4.77
CA TYR A 122 2.48 15.93 3.56
C TYR A 122 3.10 16.57 2.31
N ASP A 123 3.44 17.87 2.35
CA ASP A 123 3.88 18.64 1.17
C ASP A 123 5.04 17.96 0.45
N LYS A 124 6.13 17.63 1.16
CA LYS A 124 7.32 17.01 0.57
C LYS A 124 7.04 15.67 -0.08
N MET A 125 6.18 14.88 0.51
CA MET A 125 5.78 13.57 0.01
C MET A 125 4.90 13.72 -1.25
N PHE A 126 3.91 14.63 -1.25
CA PHE A 126 3.09 14.90 -2.41
C PHE A 126 3.90 15.51 -3.57
N ASP A 127 4.83 16.42 -3.28
CA ASP A 127 5.75 16.97 -4.28
C ASP A 127 6.62 15.87 -4.92
N TYR A 128 7.09 14.92 -4.13
CA TYR A 128 7.83 13.77 -4.63
C TYR A 128 6.95 12.92 -5.55
N ALA A 129 5.78 12.52 -5.08
CA ALA A 129 4.83 11.71 -5.85
C ALA A 129 4.45 12.37 -7.18
N GLN A 130 4.18 13.68 -7.16
CA GLN A 130 3.85 14.45 -8.36
C GLN A 130 5.01 14.48 -9.37
N ARG A 131 6.24 14.72 -8.92
CA ARG A 131 7.42 14.79 -9.80
C ARG A 131 7.80 13.45 -10.41
N THR A 132 7.67 12.37 -9.65
CA THR A 132 8.05 11.03 -10.10
C THR A 132 6.88 10.28 -10.73
N GLN A 133 5.67 10.83 -10.68
CA GLN A 133 4.42 10.17 -11.07
C GLN A 133 4.17 8.86 -10.27
N PHE A 134 4.66 8.83 -9.02
CA PHE A 134 4.47 7.69 -8.12
C PHE A 134 3.06 7.71 -7.53
N PRO A 135 2.21 6.70 -7.76
CA PRO A 135 0.80 6.70 -7.35
C PRO A 135 0.60 6.71 -5.83
N ILE A 136 -0.46 7.41 -5.38
CA ILE A 136 -0.93 7.40 -4.00
C ILE A 136 -2.42 7.08 -3.97
#